data_ac108dd83f8cdd981af6f11f2df876f2
#
_entry.id   ac108dd83f8cdd981af6f11f2df876f2
#
_cell.length_a   1.000
_cell.length_b   1.000
_cell.length_c   1.000
_cell.angle_alpha   90.00
_cell.angle_beta   90.00
_cell.angle_gamma   90.00
#
_symmetry.space_group_name_H-M   'P 1'
#
loop_
_entity.id
_entity.type
_entity.pdbx_description
1 polymer ?
#
loop_
_entity_poly.entity_id
_entity_poly.type
_entity_poly.pdbx_seq_one_letter_code
_entity_poly.pdbx_strand_id
1 'polypeptide(L)'
;RKALEKIILSSAVQQISNAEKQKPYTLVKAKGWHKGVIGIIASRLKDLYGGLCVVITIDGDVGHGSIRSTEEIDLTEILQELKSRDVLISGGGHKQAAGFSLLIDRIEEFDNIVTNHLSDHTSLKNSSALLEIDGMIDIEGVNTDLIDKINLLGPFGSQVPQPIIVIPSCQLLFVKELGEGHLLCKLKKEKGTLDAICFNAKKKGLDIPCLLYTSPSPRDDL
;
A
#
# COMPACT_ATOMS: atom_id res chain seq x y z
N ARG A 1 -19.74 -5.17 7.03
CA ARG A 1 -18.62 -4.24 6.87
C ARG A 1 -17.70 -4.64 5.71
N LYS A 2 -17.23 -5.90 5.63
CA LYS A 2 -16.37 -6.39 4.52
C LYS A 2 -17.02 -6.27 3.12
N ALA A 3 -18.33 -6.57 2.99
CA ALA A 3 -19.04 -6.45 1.71
C ALA A 3 -19.12 -4.97 1.26
N LEU A 4 -19.45 -4.06 2.16
CA LEU A 4 -19.52 -2.63 1.89
C LEU A 4 -18.14 -2.07 1.47
N GLU A 5 -17.09 -2.51 2.14
CA GLU A 5 -15.71 -2.14 1.83
C GLU A 5 -15.32 -2.58 0.41
N LYS A 6 -15.67 -3.81 0.00
CA LYS A 6 -15.41 -4.32 -1.35
C LYS A 6 -16.11 -3.49 -2.43
N ILE A 7 -17.38 -3.13 -2.20
CA ILE A 7 -18.16 -2.31 -3.14
C ILE A 7 -17.54 -0.92 -3.29
N ILE A 8 -17.23 -0.24 -2.17
CA ILE A 8 -16.65 1.10 -2.20
C ILE A 8 -15.27 1.08 -2.85
N LEU A 9 -14.42 0.10 -2.53
CA LEU A 9 -13.12 -0.04 -3.14
C LEU A 9 -13.20 -0.23 -4.66
N SER A 10 -14.10 -1.10 -5.15
CA SER A 10 -14.32 -1.30 -6.59
C SER A 10 -14.74 0.00 -7.28
N SER A 11 -15.67 0.75 -6.66
CA SER A 11 -16.11 2.05 -7.19
C SER A 11 -14.97 3.08 -7.22
N ALA A 12 -14.14 3.13 -6.19
CA ALA A 12 -12.98 4.02 -6.12
C ALA A 12 -11.93 3.69 -7.18
N VAL A 13 -11.59 2.40 -7.35
CA VAL A 13 -10.65 1.94 -8.39
C VAL A 13 -11.16 2.27 -9.79
N GLN A 14 -12.46 2.11 -10.05
CA GLN A 14 -13.05 2.48 -11.33
C GLN A 14 -12.94 3.99 -11.62
N GLN A 15 -13.11 4.86 -10.60
CA GLN A 15 -12.89 6.30 -10.77
C GLN A 15 -11.45 6.63 -11.16
N ILE A 16 -10.47 5.96 -10.55
CA ILE A 16 -9.04 6.16 -10.84
C ILE A 16 -8.72 5.73 -12.27
N SER A 17 -9.22 4.58 -12.70
CA SER A 17 -9.00 4.04 -14.06
C SER A 17 -9.60 4.92 -15.16
N ASN A 18 -10.66 5.66 -14.86
CA ASN A 18 -11.34 6.55 -15.79
C ASN A 18 -10.82 8.00 -15.74
N ALA A 19 -9.83 8.29 -14.88
CA ALA A 19 -9.29 9.64 -14.76
C ALA A 19 -8.40 10.00 -15.97
N GLU A 20 -8.78 11.04 -16.71
CA GLU A 20 -8.06 11.48 -17.92
C GLU A 20 -6.69 12.12 -17.62
N LYS A 21 -6.47 12.60 -16.41
CA LYS A 21 -5.21 13.27 -16.00
C LYS A 21 -4.54 12.51 -14.87
N GLN A 22 -3.27 12.18 -15.04
CA GLN A 22 -2.42 11.73 -13.96
C GLN A 22 -2.16 12.88 -12.98
N LYS A 23 -2.79 12.82 -11.81
CA LYS A 23 -2.50 13.73 -10.70
C LYS A 23 -1.29 13.21 -9.89
N PRO A 24 -0.58 14.09 -9.17
CA PRO A 24 0.52 13.66 -8.30
C PRO A 24 0.04 12.80 -7.12
N TYR A 25 -1.27 12.69 -6.90
CA TYR A 25 -1.89 11.90 -5.85
C TYR A 25 -3.25 11.34 -6.28
N THR A 26 -3.78 10.40 -5.50
CA THR A 26 -5.07 9.78 -5.76
C THR A 26 -6.18 10.50 -4.98
N LEU A 27 -7.17 11.06 -5.67
CA LEU A 27 -8.38 11.63 -5.08
C LEU A 27 -9.60 10.95 -5.66
N VAL A 28 -10.41 10.34 -4.78
CA VAL A 28 -11.72 9.77 -5.13
C VAL A 28 -12.80 10.30 -4.22
N LYS A 29 -13.99 10.52 -4.79
CA LYS A 29 -15.12 11.06 -4.05
C LYS A 29 -16.45 10.50 -4.56
N ALA A 30 -17.38 10.23 -3.65
CA ALA A 30 -18.75 9.87 -4.01
C ALA A 30 -19.75 10.18 -2.90
N LYS A 31 -21.02 10.29 -3.27
CA LYS A 31 -22.13 10.36 -2.31
C LYS A 31 -22.43 8.98 -1.74
N GLY A 32 -22.80 8.93 -0.45
CA GLY A 32 -23.29 7.73 0.18
C GLY A 32 -22.25 6.69 0.58
N TRP A 33 -20.96 6.97 0.43
CA TRP A 33 -19.93 6.10 1.04
C TRP A 33 -19.97 6.23 2.56
N HIS A 34 -19.87 5.11 3.26
CA HIS A 34 -19.96 5.11 4.70
C HIS A 34 -18.72 5.72 5.36
N LYS A 35 -18.90 6.78 6.18
CA LYS A 35 -17.80 7.52 6.87
C LYS A 35 -16.83 6.60 7.64
N GLY A 36 -17.34 5.53 8.28
CA GLY A 36 -16.51 4.57 9.03
C GLY A 36 -15.71 3.60 8.16
N VAL A 37 -15.78 3.70 6.82
CA VAL A 37 -15.07 2.82 5.88
C VAL A 37 -14.06 3.58 5.04
N ILE A 38 -14.26 4.88 4.78
CA ILE A 38 -13.39 5.67 3.89
C ILE A 38 -11.90 5.63 4.30
N GLY A 39 -11.59 5.58 5.59
CA GLY A 39 -10.22 5.48 6.07
C GLY A 39 -9.55 4.15 5.71
N ILE A 40 -10.32 3.05 5.71
CA ILE A 40 -9.83 1.74 5.28
C ILE A 40 -9.60 1.74 3.76
N ILE A 41 -10.51 2.38 3.01
CA ILE A 41 -10.37 2.51 1.55
C ILE A 41 -9.14 3.35 1.20
N ALA A 42 -8.92 4.49 1.87
CA ALA A 42 -7.74 5.32 1.67
C ALA A 42 -6.43 4.55 1.91
N SER A 43 -6.37 3.72 2.98
CA SER A 43 -5.23 2.84 3.22
C SER A 43 -5.03 1.83 2.10
N ARG A 44 -6.09 1.18 1.61
CA ARG A 44 -5.99 0.21 0.52
C ARG A 44 -5.59 0.85 -0.81
N LEU A 45 -6.09 2.04 -1.10
CA LEU A 45 -5.67 2.78 -2.30
C LEU A 45 -4.19 3.17 -2.21
N LYS A 46 -3.72 3.61 -1.04
CA LYS A 46 -2.30 3.87 -0.81
C LYS A 46 -1.45 2.60 -1.02
N ASP A 47 -1.90 1.45 -0.54
CA ASP A 47 -1.19 0.18 -0.73
C ASP A 47 -1.18 -0.30 -2.20
N LEU A 48 -2.17 0.11 -3.01
CA LEU A 48 -2.28 -0.25 -4.43
C LEU A 48 -1.53 0.72 -5.35
N TYR A 49 -1.59 2.02 -5.07
CA TYR A 49 -1.11 3.08 -5.98
C TYR A 49 0.09 3.86 -5.44
N GLY A 50 0.41 3.67 -4.16
CA GLY A 50 1.47 4.44 -3.48
C GLY A 50 1.10 5.90 -3.23
N GLY A 51 2.05 6.67 -2.72
CA GLY A 51 1.96 8.10 -2.54
C GLY A 51 0.86 8.54 -1.58
N LEU A 52 0.18 9.63 -1.92
CA LEU A 52 -0.91 10.21 -1.15
C LEU A 52 -2.26 9.80 -1.74
N CYS A 53 -3.16 9.30 -0.89
CA CYS A 53 -4.50 8.89 -1.26
C CYS A 53 -5.55 9.57 -0.39
N VAL A 54 -6.52 10.21 -1.04
CA VAL A 54 -7.63 10.93 -0.42
C VAL A 54 -8.95 10.29 -0.84
N VAL A 55 -9.79 9.98 0.13
CA VAL A 55 -11.14 9.44 -0.08
C VAL A 55 -12.15 10.34 0.60
N ILE A 56 -13.10 10.89 -0.16
CA ILE A 56 -14.13 11.80 0.36
C ILE A 56 -15.52 11.18 0.16
N THR A 57 -16.28 11.08 1.22
CA THR A 57 -17.72 10.84 1.13
C THR A 57 -18.50 12.16 1.25
N ILE A 58 -19.49 12.33 0.41
CA ILE A 58 -20.32 13.53 0.34
C ILE A 58 -21.65 13.27 1.06
N ASP A 59 -21.98 14.13 2.03
CA ASP A 59 -23.20 14.09 2.82
C ASP A 59 -23.80 15.49 2.89
N GLY A 60 -24.88 15.71 2.14
CA GLY A 60 -25.43 17.06 1.92
C GLY A 60 -24.38 17.97 1.26
N ASP A 61 -24.09 19.10 1.87
CA ASP A 61 -23.11 20.10 1.41
C ASP A 61 -21.72 19.90 2.03
N VAL A 62 -21.53 18.84 2.83
CA VAL A 62 -20.28 18.55 3.53
C VAL A 62 -19.61 17.30 2.97
N GLY A 63 -18.32 17.42 2.64
CA GLY A 63 -17.43 16.30 2.36
C GLY A 63 -16.71 15.87 3.64
N HIS A 64 -16.74 14.58 3.93
CA HIS A 64 -15.92 13.96 4.99
C HIS A 64 -14.83 13.15 4.34
N GLY A 65 -13.57 13.49 4.63
CA GLY A 65 -12.41 12.91 3.98
C GLY A 65 -11.52 12.13 4.92
N SER A 66 -10.82 11.18 4.34
CA SER A 66 -9.69 10.50 4.97
C SER A 66 -8.50 10.50 4.02
N ILE A 67 -7.33 10.85 4.57
CA ILE A 67 -6.06 10.89 3.86
C ILE A 67 -5.16 9.79 4.40
N ARG A 68 -4.42 9.14 3.49
CA ARG A 68 -3.31 8.24 3.83
C ARG A 68 -2.14 8.54 2.91
N SER A 69 -0.93 8.55 3.46
CA SER A 69 0.30 8.78 2.71
C SER A 69 1.36 7.72 2.99
N THR A 70 2.31 7.62 2.10
CA THR A 70 3.58 6.92 2.35
C THR A 70 4.48 7.76 3.28
N GLU A 71 5.57 7.19 3.76
CA GLU A 71 6.45 7.83 4.75
C GLU A 71 7.13 9.09 4.23
N GLU A 72 7.31 9.18 2.92
CA GLU A 72 7.96 10.32 2.25
C GLU A 72 7.11 11.60 2.24
N ILE A 73 5.80 11.48 2.53
CA ILE A 73 4.87 12.61 2.48
C ILE A 73 4.34 12.91 3.89
N ASP A 74 4.74 14.03 4.46
CA ASP A 74 4.25 14.50 5.76
C ASP A 74 2.94 15.26 5.60
N LEU A 75 1.84 14.66 6.08
CA LEU A 75 0.52 15.28 6.01
C LEU A 75 0.35 16.50 6.93
N THR A 76 1.25 16.69 7.88
CA THR A 76 1.13 17.76 8.88
C THR A 76 1.20 19.13 8.21
N GLU A 77 2.12 19.32 7.27
CA GLU A 77 2.31 20.57 6.52
C GLU A 77 1.09 20.86 5.63
N ILE A 78 0.62 19.85 4.89
CA ILE A 78 -0.57 19.96 4.02
C ILE A 78 -1.80 20.35 4.85
N LEU A 79 -2.01 19.69 5.99
CA LEU A 79 -3.15 20.02 6.86
C LEU A 79 -3.03 21.40 7.47
N GLN A 80 -1.83 21.86 7.81
CA GLN A 80 -1.60 23.19 8.34
C GLN A 80 -1.91 24.26 7.28
N GLU A 81 -1.50 24.06 6.04
CA GLU A 81 -1.80 24.96 4.94
C GLU A 81 -3.32 25.02 4.67
N LEU A 82 -3.99 23.86 4.57
CA LEU A 82 -5.43 23.76 4.36
C LEU A 82 -6.24 24.46 5.47
N LYS A 83 -5.75 24.38 6.73
CA LYS A 83 -6.39 25.07 7.87
C LYS A 83 -6.15 26.58 7.84
N SER A 84 -4.92 27.02 7.53
CA SER A 84 -4.59 28.45 7.48
C SER A 84 -5.36 29.21 6.41
N ARG A 85 -5.85 28.51 5.38
CA ARG A 85 -6.67 29.05 4.30
C ARG A 85 -8.18 28.83 4.50
N ASP A 86 -8.61 28.35 5.67
CA ASP A 86 -10.01 28.06 6.01
C ASP A 86 -10.70 27.11 5.01
N VAL A 87 -9.96 26.20 4.36
CA VAL A 87 -10.50 25.21 3.42
C VAL A 87 -11.22 24.09 4.16
N LEU A 88 -10.78 23.78 5.38
CA LEU A 88 -11.34 22.72 6.20
C LEU A 88 -12.28 23.27 7.27
N ILE A 89 -13.46 22.65 7.39
CA ILE A 89 -14.35 22.87 8.55
C ILE A 89 -13.69 22.29 9.81
N SER A 90 -13.14 21.10 9.69
CA SER A 90 -12.37 20.42 10.74
C SER A 90 -11.35 19.48 10.12
N GLY A 91 -10.28 19.21 10.85
CA GLY A 91 -9.28 18.27 10.37
C GLY A 91 -8.22 18.02 11.41
N GLY A 92 -7.65 16.82 11.38
CA GLY A 92 -6.57 16.41 12.25
C GLY A 92 -6.00 15.06 11.87
N GLY A 93 -4.81 14.81 12.35
CA GLY A 93 -4.11 13.56 12.04
C GLY A 93 -2.66 13.63 12.43
N HIS A 94 -1.91 12.71 11.89
CA HIS A 94 -0.48 12.52 12.05
C HIS A 94 0.19 12.47 10.67
N LYS A 95 1.50 12.32 10.64
CA LYS A 95 2.31 12.34 9.40
C LYS A 95 1.75 11.53 8.24
N GLN A 96 1.21 10.35 8.49
CA GLN A 96 0.78 9.41 7.45
C GLN A 96 -0.75 9.20 7.36
N ALA A 97 -1.51 9.72 8.29
CA ALA A 97 -2.95 9.49 8.38
C ALA A 97 -3.69 10.70 8.93
N ALA A 98 -4.69 11.16 8.20
CA ALA A 98 -5.54 12.27 8.63
C ALA A 98 -7.01 12.05 8.27
N GLY A 99 -7.86 12.73 9.02
CA GLY A 99 -9.28 12.87 8.73
C GLY A 99 -9.66 14.33 8.69
N PHE A 100 -10.63 14.69 7.84
CA PHE A 100 -11.07 16.07 7.71
C PHE A 100 -12.53 16.17 7.27
N SER A 101 -13.09 17.36 7.42
CA SER A 101 -14.34 17.75 6.77
C SER A 101 -14.17 19.11 6.09
N LEU A 102 -14.89 19.32 4.98
CA LEU A 102 -14.88 20.54 4.19
C LEU A 102 -16.24 20.74 3.51
N LEU A 103 -16.53 21.95 3.04
CA LEU A 103 -17.66 22.21 2.16
C LEU A 103 -17.37 21.65 0.75
N ILE A 104 -18.41 21.18 0.05
CA ILE A 104 -18.26 20.59 -1.29
C ILE A 104 -17.66 21.59 -2.30
N ASP A 105 -18.04 22.85 -2.22
CA ASP A 105 -17.51 23.93 -3.05
C ASP A 105 -16.03 24.23 -2.82
N ARG A 106 -15.47 23.78 -1.69
CA ARG A 106 -14.03 23.91 -1.36
C ARG A 106 -13.19 22.73 -1.82
N ILE A 107 -13.79 21.68 -2.40
CA ILE A 107 -13.03 20.49 -2.87
C ILE A 107 -12.02 20.84 -3.97
N GLU A 108 -12.35 21.76 -4.86
CA GLU A 108 -11.44 22.17 -5.93
C GLU A 108 -10.24 22.94 -5.37
N GLU A 109 -10.46 23.82 -4.41
CA GLU A 109 -9.38 24.53 -3.74
C GLU A 109 -8.49 23.58 -2.92
N PHE A 110 -9.10 22.63 -2.21
CA PHE A 110 -8.37 21.54 -1.55
C PHE A 110 -7.47 20.79 -2.55
N ASP A 111 -8.01 20.38 -3.70
CA ASP A 111 -7.29 19.66 -4.75
C ASP A 111 -6.11 20.47 -5.29
N ASN A 112 -6.29 21.78 -5.53
CA ASN A 112 -5.24 22.65 -6.00
C ASN A 112 -4.09 22.81 -4.99
N ILE A 113 -4.42 23.02 -3.70
CA ILE A 113 -3.41 23.14 -2.65
C ILE A 113 -2.60 21.87 -2.53
N VAL A 114 -3.24 20.70 -2.46
CA VAL A 114 -2.55 19.41 -2.35
C VAL A 114 -1.71 19.13 -3.59
N THR A 115 -2.22 19.44 -4.78
CA THR A 115 -1.48 19.27 -6.04
C THR A 115 -0.21 20.14 -6.07
N ASN A 116 -0.31 21.42 -5.71
CA ASN A 116 0.82 22.34 -5.68
C ASN A 116 1.86 21.90 -4.66
N HIS A 117 1.44 21.57 -3.46
CA HIS A 117 2.34 21.09 -2.40
C HIS A 117 3.15 19.87 -2.84
N LEU A 118 2.51 18.90 -3.51
CA LEU A 118 3.19 17.69 -4.00
C LEU A 118 4.03 17.96 -5.26
N SER A 119 3.68 18.97 -6.08
CA SER A 119 4.46 19.32 -7.28
C SER A 119 5.79 19.97 -6.92
N ASP A 120 5.84 20.75 -5.86
CA ASP A 120 7.06 21.37 -5.35
C ASP A 120 8.04 20.34 -4.74
N HIS A 121 7.50 19.19 -4.32
CA HIS A 121 8.25 18.04 -3.81
C HIS A 121 8.50 16.95 -4.86
N THR A 122 8.56 17.30 -6.16
CA THR A 122 8.61 16.35 -7.31
C THR A 122 9.84 15.42 -7.33
N SER A 123 10.79 15.55 -6.42
CA SER A 123 11.88 14.56 -6.23
C SER A 123 11.41 13.19 -5.75
N LEU A 124 10.15 13.06 -5.31
CA LEU A 124 9.59 11.83 -4.72
C LEU A 124 9.05 10.81 -5.74
N LYS A 125 8.99 11.17 -7.03
CA LYS A 125 8.36 10.28 -8.06
C LYS A 125 9.21 9.10 -8.51
N ASN A 126 10.47 8.98 -8.09
CA ASN A 126 11.39 7.91 -8.53
C ASN A 126 12.01 7.11 -7.39
N SER A 127 11.50 7.16 -6.18
CA SER A 127 11.89 6.18 -5.19
C SER A 127 11.20 4.85 -5.57
N SER A 128 11.89 4.02 -6.37
CA SER A 128 11.65 2.58 -6.32
C SER A 128 11.58 2.22 -4.86
N ALA A 129 10.44 1.70 -4.40
CA ALA A 129 10.25 1.32 -3.01
C ALA A 129 11.42 0.39 -2.61
N LEU A 130 12.39 0.92 -1.89
CA LEU A 130 13.50 0.15 -1.37
C LEU A 130 12.90 -0.77 -0.29
N LEU A 131 13.05 -2.06 -0.49
CA LEU A 131 12.72 -3.04 0.53
C LEU A 131 13.92 -3.11 1.49
N GLU A 132 13.75 -2.54 2.68
CA GLU A 132 14.73 -2.74 3.75
C GLU A 132 14.67 -4.18 4.23
N ILE A 133 15.83 -4.84 4.27
CA ILE A 133 15.99 -6.20 4.74
C ILE A 133 16.83 -6.23 6.01
N ASP A 134 16.40 -6.99 7.01
CA ASP A 134 17.08 -7.13 8.29
C ASP A 134 18.19 -8.17 8.27
N GLY A 135 18.15 -9.09 7.30
CA GLY A 135 19.19 -10.10 7.16
C GLY A 135 19.03 -11.00 5.96
N MET A 136 20.10 -11.72 5.67
CA MET A 136 20.11 -12.79 4.66
C MET A 136 20.47 -14.12 5.32
N ILE A 137 19.81 -15.18 4.89
CA ILE A 137 20.02 -16.54 5.40
C ILE A 137 20.00 -17.55 4.27
N ASP A 138 20.69 -18.63 4.43
CA ASP A 138 20.56 -19.76 3.51
C ASP A 138 19.31 -20.59 3.82
N ILE A 139 18.80 -21.30 2.82
CA ILE A 139 17.58 -22.12 2.94
C ILE A 139 17.69 -23.14 4.11
N GLU A 140 18.88 -23.66 4.35
CA GLU A 140 19.16 -24.59 5.46
C GLU A 140 19.06 -23.95 6.85
N GLY A 141 19.25 -22.63 6.92
CA GLY A 141 19.10 -21.87 8.17
C GLY A 141 17.65 -21.59 8.55
N VAL A 142 16.70 -21.80 7.63
CA VAL A 142 15.29 -21.62 7.91
C VAL A 142 14.75 -22.82 8.67
N ASN A 143 14.69 -22.70 9.97
CA ASN A 143 14.22 -23.76 10.86
C ASN A 143 13.35 -23.16 12.00
N THR A 144 12.74 -24.03 12.78
CA THR A 144 11.86 -23.62 13.89
C THR A 144 12.60 -22.87 14.98
N ASP A 145 13.85 -23.19 15.26
CA ASP A 145 14.68 -22.49 16.26
C ASP A 145 14.91 -21.02 15.87
N LEU A 146 15.13 -20.73 14.58
CA LEU A 146 15.22 -19.38 14.08
C LEU A 146 13.90 -18.61 14.28
N ILE A 147 12.78 -19.24 13.94
CA ILE A 147 11.45 -18.64 14.09
C ILE A 147 11.16 -18.35 15.57
N ASP A 148 11.47 -19.27 16.47
CA ASP A 148 11.29 -19.08 17.90
C ASP A 148 12.14 -17.92 18.42
N LYS A 149 13.40 -17.81 17.98
CA LYS A 149 14.28 -16.68 18.32
C LYS A 149 13.76 -15.34 17.79
N ILE A 150 13.25 -15.31 16.56
CA ILE A 150 12.62 -14.10 16.00
C ILE A 150 11.40 -13.72 16.85
N ASN A 151 10.55 -14.69 17.22
CA ASN A 151 9.35 -14.42 18.04
C ASN A 151 9.68 -13.83 19.42
N LEU A 152 10.86 -14.14 19.99
CA LEU A 152 11.33 -13.55 21.25
C LEU A 152 11.62 -12.04 21.13
N LEU A 153 11.84 -11.50 19.93
CA LEU A 153 12.01 -10.06 19.69
C LEU A 153 10.69 -9.29 19.75
N GLY A 154 9.54 -10.00 19.75
CA GLY A 154 8.22 -9.38 19.82
C GLY A 154 7.88 -8.80 21.20
N PRO A 155 6.73 -8.13 21.30
CA PRO A 155 5.64 -8.07 20.34
C PRO A 155 5.94 -7.13 19.16
N PHE A 156 5.66 -7.58 17.93
CA PHE A 156 5.81 -6.79 16.73
C PHE A 156 4.60 -5.86 16.49
N GLY A 157 4.85 -4.69 15.93
CA GLY A 157 3.83 -3.69 15.63
C GLY A 157 4.37 -2.58 14.75
N SER A 158 3.68 -1.45 14.66
CA SER A 158 4.05 -0.33 13.79
C SER A 158 5.42 0.30 14.11
N GLN A 159 5.86 0.26 15.37
CA GLN A 159 7.16 0.80 15.79
C GLN A 159 8.28 -0.24 15.82
N VAL A 160 7.92 -1.51 15.87
CA VAL A 160 8.85 -2.65 15.82
C VAL A 160 8.31 -3.61 14.77
N PRO A 161 8.59 -3.40 13.49
CA PRO A 161 8.10 -4.26 12.41
C PRO A 161 8.71 -5.66 12.54
N GLN A 162 7.99 -6.63 11.99
CA GLN A 162 8.51 -8.00 11.91
C GLN A 162 9.71 -8.02 10.96
N PRO A 163 10.84 -8.65 11.32
CA PRO A 163 12.03 -8.63 10.50
C PRO A 163 11.81 -9.32 9.14
N ILE A 164 12.37 -8.71 8.10
CA ILE A 164 12.36 -9.21 6.73
C ILE A 164 13.68 -9.90 6.45
N ILE A 165 13.61 -11.20 6.22
CA ILE A 165 14.78 -12.04 5.93
C ILE A 165 14.72 -12.51 4.48
N VAL A 166 15.83 -12.35 3.76
CA VAL A 166 15.98 -12.75 2.37
C VAL A 166 16.75 -14.06 2.26
N ILE A 167 16.23 -14.97 1.45
CA ILE A 167 16.91 -16.17 1.02
C ILE A 167 17.34 -15.94 -0.45
N PRO A 168 18.61 -15.62 -0.72
CA PRO A 168 19.04 -15.28 -2.07
C PRO A 168 19.12 -16.50 -2.98
N SER A 169 18.92 -16.28 -4.28
CA SER A 169 19.18 -17.27 -5.35
C SER A 169 18.43 -18.60 -5.21
N CYS A 170 17.15 -18.54 -4.79
CA CYS A 170 16.29 -19.72 -4.76
C CYS A 170 15.69 -20.01 -6.14
N GLN A 171 15.71 -21.27 -6.53
CA GLN A 171 14.95 -21.81 -7.66
C GLN A 171 13.51 -22.12 -7.24
N LEU A 172 12.52 -21.67 -8.02
CA LEU A 172 11.15 -22.01 -7.81
C LEU A 172 10.82 -23.33 -8.51
N LEU A 173 10.65 -24.41 -7.74
CA LEU A 173 10.37 -25.76 -8.29
C LEU A 173 8.88 -25.93 -8.60
N PHE A 174 8.03 -25.32 -7.80
CA PHE A 174 6.60 -25.59 -7.86
C PHE A 174 5.83 -24.39 -7.31
N VAL A 175 4.74 -24.05 -7.97
CA VAL A 175 3.77 -23.04 -7.51
C VAL A 175 2.37 -23.58 -7.67
N LYS A 176 1.57 -23.48 -6.64
CA LYS A 176 0.14 -23.84 -6.66
C LYS A 176 -0.69 -22.75 -6.00
N GLU A 177 -1.80 -22.42 -6.62
CA GLU A 177 -2.77 -21.53 -5.99
C GLU A 177 -3.45 -22.23 -4.80
N LEU A 178 -3.54 -21.52 -3.69
CA LEU A 178 -4.17 -21.97 -2.46
C LEU A 178 -5.27 -20.98 -2.05
N GLY A 179 -6.52 -21.43 -2.05
CA GLY A 179 -7.67 -20.60 -1.68
C GLY A 179 -7.81 -19.33 -2.54
N GLU A 180 -8.25 -18.24 -1.93
CA GLU A 180 -8.53 -16.98 -2.65
C GLU A 180 -7.25 -16.10 -2.79
N GLY A 181 -6.37 -16.47 -3.72
CA GLY A 181 -5.24 -15.62 -4.11
C GLY A 181 -3.98 -15.75 -3.26
N HIS A 182 -3.80 -16.85 -2.55
CA HIS A 182 -2.55 -17.25 -1.93
C HIS A 182 -1.77 -18.19 -2.86
N LEU A 183 -0.45 -18.22 -2.74
CA LEU A 183 0.39 -19.17 -3.49
C LEU A 183 1.18 -20.04 -2.52
N LEU A 184 1.12 -21.35 -2.72
CA LEU A 184 2.02 -22.30 -2.12
C LEU A 184 3.18 -22.51 -3.08
N CYS A 185 4.41 -22.31 -2.61
CA CYS A 185 5.63 -22.40 -3.42
C CYS A 185 6.56 -23.43 -2.81
N LYS A 186 7.29 -24.15 -3.67
CA LYS A 186 8.42 -24.96 -3.24
C LYS A 186 9.70 -24.34 -3.81
N LEU A 187 10.55 -23.90 -2.90
CA LEU A 187 11.84 -23.29 -3.22
C LEU A 187 12.96 -24.34 -3.10
N LYS A 188 13.97 -24.26 -3.97
CA LYS A 188 15.17 -25.11 -3.93
C LYS A 188 16.41 -24.23 -3.98
N LYS A 189 17.39 -24.59 -3.21
CA LYS A 189 18.77 -24.13 -3.33
C LYS A 189 19.68 -25.33 -3.16
N GLU A 190 20.90 -25.29 -3.67
CA GLU A 190 21.88 -26.40 -3.80
C GLU A 190 21.68 -27.61 -2.86
N LYS A 191 21.47 -27.39 -1.58
CA LYS A 191 21.44 -28.45 -0.55
C LYS A 191 20.08 -28.60 0.15
N GLY A 192 19.07 -27.84 -0.20
CA GLY A 192 17.79 -27.89 0.53
C GLY A 192 16.57 -27.47 -0.27
N THR A 193 15.41 -27.82 0.26
CA THR A 193 14.11 -27.33 -0.23
C THR A 193 13.32 -26.73 0.91
N LEU A 194 12.52 -25.71 0.60
CA LEU A 194 11.66 -25.03 1.57
C LEU A 194 10.25 -24.91 0.98
N ASP A 195 9.24 -25.29 1.75
CA ASP A 195 7.86 -24.98 1.43
C ASP A 195 7.52 -23.59 1.97
N ALA A 196 6.99 -22.72 1.11
CA ALA A 196 6.68 -21.34 1.43
C ALA A 196 5.26 -20.99 1.00
N ILE A 197 4.61 -20.10 1.75
CA ILE A 197 3.27 -19.57 1.42
C ILE A 197 3.40 -18.06 1.21
N CYS A 198 2.99 -17.60 0.01
CA CYS A 198 2.81 -16.20 -0.25
C CYS A 198 1.35 -15.81 -0.05
N PHE A 199 1.07 -15.15 1.07
CA PHE A 199 -0.28 -14.67 1.37
C PHE A 199 -0.66 -13.47 0.50
N ASN A 200 -1.89 -13.50 -0.04
CA ASN A 200 -2.44 -12.45 -0.90
C ASN A 200 -1.58 -12.14 -2.14
N ALA A 201 -0.91 -13.13 -2.71
CA ALA A 201 -0.01 -13.00 -3.84
C ALA A 201 -0.65 -12.29 -5.04
N LYS A 202 -1.86 -12.66 -5.44
CA LYS A 202 -2.61 -12.01 -6.53
C LYS A 202 -2.88 -10.54 -6.27
N LYS A 203 -3.16 -10.15 -5.02
CA LYS A 203 -3.35 -8.74 -4.66
C LYS A 203 -2.06 -7.93 -4.71
N LYS A 204 -0.92 -8.59 -4.61
CA LYS A 204 0.43 -8.01 -4.71
C LYS A 204 0.96 -8.02 -6.15
N GLY A 205 0.14 -8.42 -7.13
CA GLY A 205 0.56 -8.52 -8.54
C GLY A 205 1.49 -9.69 -8.83
N LEU A 206 1.60 -10.65 -7.90
CA LEU A 206 2.42 -11.83 -8.06
C LEU A 206 1.56 -12.96 -8.66
N ASP A 207 1.52 -13.06 -9.97
CA ASP A 207 0.90 -14.15 -10.69
C ASP A 207 1.89 -15.28 -10.95
N ILE A 208 1.36 -16.51 -11.11
CA ILE A 208 2.19 -17.70 -11.41
C ILE A 208 3.12 -17.47 -12.63
N PRO A 209 2.69 -16.85 -13.75
CA PRO A 209 3.56 -16.55 -14.88
C PRO A 209 4.74 -15.65 -14.52
N CYS A 210 4.53 -14.58 -13.71
CA CYS A 210 5.60 -13.67 -13.30
C CYS A 210 6.69 -14.36 -12.48
N LEU A 211 6.31 -15.32 -11.64
CA LEU A 211 7.26 -16.09 -10.82
C LEU A 211 8.09 -17.09 -11.65
N LEU A 212 7.55 -17.58 -12.77
CA LEU A 212 8.26 -18.49 -13.67
C LEU A 212 9.28 -17.75 -14.56
N TYR A 213 9.09 -16.47 -14.85
CA TYR A 213 10.00 -15.68 -15.68
C TYR A 213 11.17 -15.04 -14.93
N THR A 214 11.19 -15.07 -13.61
CA THR A 214 12.28 -14.52 -12.80
C THR A 214 13.44 -15.49 -12.58
N SER A 215 13.33 -16.73 -13.08
CA SER A 215 14.42 -17.70 -13.06
C SER A 215 15.18 -17.61 -14.38
N PRO A 216 16.46 -17.19 -14.41
CA PRO A 216 17.24 -17.25 -15.65
C PRO A 216 17.25 -18.69 -16.16
N SER A 217 16.94 -18.85 -17.43
CA SER A 217 16.99 -20.16 -18.08
C SER A 217 18.45 -20.64 -18.11
N PRO A 218 18.74 -21.93 -17.82
CA PRO A 218 20.09 -22.50 -17.96
C PRO A 218 20.65 -22.47 -19.39
N ARG A 219 19.92 -21.89 -20.35
CA ARG A 219 20.29 -21.81 -21.77
C ARG A 219 20.87 -20.47 -22.21
N ASP A 220 20.90 -19.49 -21.30
CA ASP A 220 21.40 -18.13 -21.64
C ASP A 220 22.91 -17.96 -21.34
N ASP A 221 23.60 -19.04 -20.95
CA ASP A 221 25.05 -19.08 -20.70
C ASP A 221 25.82 -19.89 -21.80
N LEU A 222 25.47 -19.70 -23.09
CA LEU A 222 26.28 -20.21 -24.22
C LEU A 222 26.56 -19.11 -25.23
#